data_bca2686618c25d89e0a5dbc225cbe421
#
_entry.id   bca2686618c25d89e0a5dbc225cbe421
#
_cell.length_a   1.000
_cell.length_b   1.000
_cell.length_c   1.000
_cell.angle_alpha   90.00
_cell.angle_beta   90.00
_cell.angle_gamma   90.00
#
_symmetry.space_group_name_H-M   'P 1'
#
loop_
_entity.id
_entity.type
_entity.pdbx_description
1 polymer ?
#
loop_
_entity_poly.entity_id
_entity_poly.type
_entity_poly.pdbx_seq_one_letter_code
_entity_poly.pdbx_strand_id
1 'polypeptide(L)'
;MKNLFQKTLFDHKKGLMFWVLGIIATDLIITSFFPTIQKMPELMDQYAEALPKEISIWFGDLSTIGTPEGFLNIELFSFMFPFAFIAYAITVGTNIIAGEEKSKTIDILISNPIKRSTLIIQKFLAMTTLITIFCFIAWLGFVLVIPVMKVNLFNLAQMCINLALIAIF
;
A
#
# COMPACT_ATOMS: atom_id res chain seq x y z
N MET A 1 5.27 8.13 31.95
CA MET A 1 5.96 7.22 31.00
C MET A 1 5.19 7.20 29.70
N LYS A 2 5.82 7.47 28.56
CA LYS A 2 5.14 7.30 27.25
C LYS A 2 4.76 5.83 27.12
N ASN A 3 3.51 5.56 26.82
CA ASN A 3 3.02 4.21 26.60
C ASN A 3 3.87 3.55 25.50
N LEU A 4 4.25 2.28 25.64
CA LEU A 4 5.07 1.55 24.67
C LEU A 4 4.51 1.66 23.23
N PHE A 5 3.20 1.65 23.12
CA PHE A 5 2.48 1.91 21.88
C PHE A 5 2.89 3.24 21.23
N GLN A 6 2.85 4.34 22.00
CA GLN A 6 3.22 5.66 21.47
C GLN A 6 4.70 5.73 21.08
N LYS A 7 5.59 5.11 21.88
CA LYS A 7 7.01 5.04 21.55
C LYS A 7 7.20 4.34 20.20
N THR A 8 6.59 3.16 20.00
CA THR A 8 6.70 2.39 18.77
C THR A 8 6.22 3.20 17.54
N LEU A 9 5.10 3.92 17.66
CA LEU A 9 4.62 4.80 16.58
C LEU A 9 5.64 5.90 16.24
N PHE A 10 6.21 6.55 17.24
CA PHE A 10 7.18 7.61 17.04
C PHE A 10 8.48 7.12 16.41
N ASP A 11 8.94 5.94 16.79
CA ASP A 11 10.18 5.34 16.28
C ASP A 11 10.04 5.00 14.79
N HIS A 12 8.84 4.60 14.35
CA HIS A 12 8.57 4.21 12.96
C HIS A 12 8.06 5.36 12.05
N LYS A 13 7.82 6.56 12.58
CA LYS A 13 7.25 7.68 11.80
C LYS A 13 8.07 8.07 10.57
N LYS A 14 9.40 8.05 10.67
CA LYS A 14 10.29 8.39 9.53
C LYS A 14 10.19 7.33 8.42
N GLY A 15 10.14 6.06 8.80
CA GLY A 15 9.91 4.97 7.86
C GLY A 15 8.56 5.10 7.17
N LEU A 16 7.49 5.37 7.94
CA LEU A 16 6.17 5.61 7.40
C LEU A 16 6.17 6.78 6.39
N MET A 17 6.78 7.91 6.74
CA MET A 17 6.88 9.06 5.82
C MET A 17 7.59 8.70 4.51
N PHE A 18 8.68 7.93 4.59
CA PHE A 18 9.40 7.49 3.39
C PHE A 18 8.53 6.62 2.48
N TRP A 19 7.80 5.65 3.05
CA TRP A 19 6.88 4.79 2.33
C TRP A 19 5.69 5.55 1.73
N VAL A 20 5.15 6.50 2.48
CA VAL A 20 4.05 7.37 2.00
C VAL A 20 4.51 8.22 0.81
N LEU A 21 5.68 8.84 0.90
CA LEU A 21 6.22 9.61 -0.22
C LEU A 21 6.48 8.73 -1.44
N GLY A 22 6.98 7.50 -1.21
CA GLY A 22 7.20 6.53 -2.27
C GLY A 22 5.92 6.17 -3.01
N ILE A 23 4.84 5.85 -2.29
CA ILE A 23 3.58 5.44 -2.92
C ILE A 23 2.93 6.60 -3.67
N ILE A 24 2.91 7.81 -3.08
CA ILE A 24 2.37 9.00 -3.76
C ILE A 24 3.17 9.33 -5.03
N ALA A 25 4.50 9.27 -4.96
CA ALA A 25 5.35 9.49 -6.12
C ALA A 25 5.07 8.46 -7.22
N THR A 26 4.89 7.20 -6.85
CA THR A 26 4.58 6.13 -7.80
C THR A 26 3.20 6.33 -8.43
N ASP A 27 2.18 6.68 -7.64
CA ASP A 27 0.84 6.99 -8.15
C ASP A 27 0.89 8.11 -9.19
N LEU A 28 1.62 9.18 -8.91
CA LEU A 28 1.79 10.30 -9.83
C LEU A 28 2.52 9.90 -11.11
N ILE A 29 3.59 9.12 -11.00
CA ILE A 29 4.37 8.65 -12.14
C ILE A 29 3.51 7.76 -13.04
N ILE A 30 2.89 6.72 -12.46
CA ILE A 30 2.05 5.78 -13.21
C ILE A 30 0.91 6.53 -13.91
N THR A 31 0.21 7.40 -13.19
CA THR A 31 -0.92 8.17 -13.75
C THR A 31 -0.47 9.10 -14.86
N SER A 32 0.75 9.64 -14.82
CA SER A 32 1.29 10.50 -15.87
C SER A 32 1.48 9.78 -17.21
N PHE A 33 1.62 8.46 -17.20
CA PHE A 33 1.72 7.64 -18.43
C PHE A 33 0.38 7.38 -19.09
N PHE A 34 -0.74 7.49 -18.37
CA PHE A 34 -2.06 7.18 -18.91
C PHE A 34 -2.40 7.92 -20.21
N PRO A 35 -2.16 9.25 -20.37
CA PRO A 35 -2.45 9.95 -21.61
C PRO A 35 -1.67 9.43 -22.82
N THR A 36 -0.51 8.83 -22.58
CA THR A 36 0.31 8.21 -23.63
C THR A 36 -0.29 6.88 -24.06
N ILE A 37 -0.71 6.06 -23.11
CA ILE A 37 -1.36 4.76 -23.37
C ILE A 37 -2.68 4.96 -24.12
N GLN A 38 -3.47 5.94 -23.73
CA GLN A 38 -4.75 6.26 -24.37
C GLN A 38 -4.61 6.66 -25.85
N LYS A 39 -3.43 7.13 -26.27
CA LYS A 39 -3.15 7.48 -27.68
C LYS A 39 -2.71 6.30 -28.54
N MET A 40 -2.55 5.11 -27.97
CA MET A 40 -2.03 3.92 -28.64
C MET A 40 -3.00 2.71 -28.51
N PRO A 41 -4.30 2.85 -28.86
CA PRO A 41 -5.28 1.79 -28.64
C PRO A 41 -4.92 0.52 -29.42
N GLU A 42 -4.50 0.63 -30.69
CA GLU A 42 -4.17 -0.51 -31.53
C GLU A 42 -3.00 -1.35 -30.96
N LEU A 43 -2.02 -0.69 -30.37
CA LEU A 43 -0.91 -1.39 -29.70
C LEU A 43 -1.39 -2.12 -28.45
N MET A 44 -2.29 -1.54 -27.68
CA MET A 44 -2.83 -2.15 -26.46
C MET A 44 -3.69 -3.38 -26.79
N ASP A 45 -4.51 -3.31 -27.85
CA ASP A 45 -5.31 -4.44 -28.33
C ASP A 45 -4.40 -5.58 -28.80
N GLN A 46 -3.34 -5.28 -29.56
CA GLN A 46 -2.36 -6.28 -29.98
C GLN A 46 -1.63 -6.94 -28.80
N TYR A 47 -1.26 -6.15 -27.77
CA TYR A 47 -0.65 -6.71 -26.57
C TYR A 47 -1.63 -7.59 -25.79
N ALA A 48 -2.90 -7.17 -25.66
CA ALA A 48 -3.92 -7.95 -24.99
C ALA A 48 -4.19 -9.30 -25.68
N GLU A 49 -4.19 -9.31 -27.01
CA GLU A 49 -4.35 -10.55 -27.82
C GLU A 49 -3.11 -11.45 -27.80
N ALA A 50 -1.91 -10.87 -27.73
CA ALA A 50 -0.66 -11.62 -27.72
C ALA A 50 -0.36 -12.29 -26.38
N LEU A 51 -0.97 -11.83 -25.29
CA LEU A 51 -0.73 -12.37 -23.96
C LEU A 51 -1.56 -13.64 -23.71
N PRO A 52 -0.98 -14.66 -23.06
CA PRO A 52 -1.72 -15.84 -22.62
C PRO A 52 -2.89 -15.46 -21.71
N LYS A 53 -4.02 -16.15 -21.88
CA LYS A 53 -5.23 -15.90 -21.07
C LYS A 53 -5.00 -16.08 -19.55
N GLU A 54 -4.02 -16.86 -19.19
CA GLU A 54 -3.62 -17.10 -17.80
C GLU A 54 -3.11 -15.81 -17.14
N ILE A 55 -2.55 -14.88 -17.92
CA ILE A 55 -2.07 -13.58 -17.43
C ILE A 55 -3.24 -12.69 -17.02
N SER A 56 -4.37 -12.77 -17.74
CA SER A 56 -5.56 -11.99 -17.38
C SER A 56 -6.14 -12.34 -16.01
N ILE A 57 -5.87 -13.54 -15.49
CA ILE A 57 -6.26 -13.96 -14.15
C ILE A 57 -5.54 -13.12 -13.07
N TRP A 58 -4.27 -12.76 -13.33
CA TRP A 58 -3.44 -12.01 -12.39
C TRP A 58 -3.60 -10.50 -12.53
N PHE A 59 -3.73 -10.01 -13.75
CA PHE A 59 -3.72 -8.57 -14.06
C PHE A 59 -5.11 -8.00 -14.35
N GLY A 60 -6.14 -8.85 -14.43
CA GLY A 60 -7.47 -8.45 -14.87
C GLY A 60 -7.61 -8.38 -16.39
N ASP A 61 -8.71 -7.80 -16.85
CA ASP A 61 -8.99 -7.69 -18.29
C ASP A 61 -8.12 -6.61 -18.94
N LEU A 62 -7.06 -7.04 -19.61
CA LEU A 62 -6.09 -6.19 -20.29
C LEU A 62 -6.71 -5.37 -21.44
N SER A 63 -7.86 -5.79 -21.98
CA SER A 63 -8.57 -5.03 -23.01
C SER A 63 -9.11 -3.69 -22.49
N THR A 64 -9.24 -3.56 -21.16
CA THR A 64 -9.72 -2.34 -20.50
C THR A 64 -8.62 -1.32 -20.18
N ILE A 65 -7.34 -1.64 -20.46
CA ILE A 65 -6.19 -0.78 -20.11
C ILE A 65 -6.25 0.61 -20.76
N GLY A 66 -6.93 0.73 -21.89
CA GLY A 66 -7.19 2.00 -22.57
C GLY A 66 -8.18 2.91 -21.85
N THR A 67 -8.94 2.38 -20.86
CA THR A 67 -9.85 3.17 -20.02
C THR A 67 -9.17 3.61 -18.74
N PRO A 68 -9.53 4.78 -18.17
CA PRO A 68 -8.95 5.23 -16.90
C PRO A 68 -9.11 4.20 -15.78
N GLU A 69 -10.29 3.59 -15.68
CA GLU A 69 -10.64 2.62 -14.67
C GLU A 69 -9.85 1.32 -14.82
N GLY A 70 -9.75 0.80 -16.05
CA GLY A 70 -9.00 -0.42 -16.34
C GLY A 70 -7.51 -0.25 -16.09
N PHE A 71 -6.95 0.88 -16.52
CA PHE A 71 -5.56 1.23 -16.28
C PHE A 71 -5.23 1.28 -14.78
N LEU A 72 -6.02 2.02 -13.99
CA LEU A 72 -5.83 2.10 -12.55
C LEU A 72 -6.00 0.73 -11.87
N ASN A 73 -6.96 -0.06 -12.32
CA ASN A 73 -7.19 -1.39 -11.76
C ASN A 73 -6.01 -2.33 -11.99
N ILE A 74 -5.46 -2.33 -13.19
CA ILE A 74 -4.33 -3.20 -13.55
C ILE A 74 -3.05 -2.72 -12.88
N GLU A 75 -2.66 -1.47 -13.07
CA GLU A 75 -1.36 -0.96 -12.62
C GLU A 75 -1.29 -0.75 -11.10
N LEU A 76 -2.31 -0.14 -10.50
CA LEU A 76 -2.29 0.18 -9.08
C LEU A 76 -2.85 -0.94 -8.22
N PHE A 77 -4.06 -1.42 -8.51
CA PHE A 77 -4.75 -2.35 -7.61
C PHE A 77 -4.29 -3.79 -7.76
N SER A 78 -4.02 -4.27 -8.98
CA SER A 78 -3.59 -5.66 -9.17
C SER A 78 -2.12 -5.86 -8.85
N PHE A 79 -1.29 -4.84 -8.99
CA PHE A 79 0.15 -4.99 -8.89
C PHE A 79 0.76 -4.10 -7.79
N MET A 80 0.67 -2.78 -7.91
CA MET A 80 1.45 -1.85 -7.11
C MET A 80 1.07 -1.83 -5.64
N PHE A 81 -0.20 -1.69 -5.32
CA PHE A 81 -0.67 -1.63 -3.93
C PHE A 81 -0.42 -2.93 -3.16
N PRO A 82 -0.76 -4.13 -3.68
CA PRO A 82 -0.45 -5.37 -2.97
C PRO A 82 1.04 -5.50 -2.63
N PHE A 83 1.92 -5.24 -3.59
CA PHE A 83 3.36 -5.29 -3.35
C PHE A 83 3.83 -4.26 -2.33
N ALA A 84 3.36 -3.01 -2.45
CA ALA A 84 3.72 -1.95 -1.51
C ALA A 84 3.25 -2.26 -0.08
N PHE A 85 2.01 -2.76 0.09
CA PHE A 85 1.48 -3.12 1.40
C PHE A 85 2.21 -4.31 2.02
N ILE A 86 2.46 -5.36 1.25
CA ILE A 86 3.22 -6.53 1.73
C ILE A 86 4.63 -6.10 2.14
N ALA A 87 5.33 -5.34 1.30
CA ALA A 87 6.69 -4.87 1.60
C ALA A 87 6.71 -3.95 2.83
N TYR A 88 5.74 -3.06 2.97
CA TYR A 88 5.62 -2.22 4.16
C TYR A 88 5.31 -3.04 5.41
N ALA A 89 4.36 -3.97 5.35
CA ALA A 89 4.00 -4.84 6.47
C ALA A 89 5.18 -5.70 6.95
N ILE A 90 5.93 -6.28 6.03
CA ILE A 90 7.16 -7.03 6.34
C ILE A 90 8.19 -6.11 6.99
N THR A 91 8.40 -4.91 6.44
CA THR A 91 9.38 -3.95 6.97
C THR A 91 9.02 -3.52 8.39
N VAL A 92 7.76 -3.19 8.66
CA VAL A 92 7.32 -2.80 9.99
C VAL A 92 7.32 -3.99 10.94
N GLY A 93 6.78 -5.14 10.52
CA GLY A 93 6.70 -6.34 11.33
C GLY A 93 8.06 -6.83 11.81
N THR A 94 9.04 -6.89 10.91
CA THR A 94 10.40 -7.29 11.26
C THR A 94 11.07 -6.29 12.19
N ASN A 95 10.94 -4.99 11.93
CA ASN A 95 11.58 -3.96 12.73
C ASN A 95 10.98 -3.78 14.13
N ILE A 96 9.71 -4.07 14.34
CA ILE A 96 9.05 -3.93 15.64
C ILE A 96 9.65 -4.86 16.70
N ILE A 97 10.13 -6.04 16.29
CA ILE A 97 10.73 -7.03 17.19
C ILE A 97 12.26 -7.05 17.04
N ALA A 98 12.76 -7.31 15.85
CA ALA A 98 14.19 -7.39 15.58
C ALA A 98 14.91 -6.04 15.74
N GLY A 99 14.21 -4.92 15.57
CA GLY A 99 14.75 -3.59 15.83
C GLY A 99 15.15 -3.37 17.29
N GLU A 100 14.38 -3.90 18.25
CA GLU A 100 14.69 -3.80 19.68
C GLU A 100 15.88 -4.70 20.04
N GLU A 101 15.98 -5.85 19.44
CA GLU A 101 17.13 -6.76 19.62
C GLU A 101 18.41 -6.11 19.07
N LYS A 102 18.36 -5.56 17.86
CA LYS A 102 19.49 -4.86 17.24
C LYS A 102 19.96 -3.64 18.04
N SER A 103 19.03 -2.92 18.64
CA SER A 103 19.32 -1.74 19.49
C SER A 103 19.70 -2.11 20.92
N LYS A 104 19.74 -3.39 21.26
CA LYS A 104 20.00 -3.90 22.63
C LYS A 104 19.05 -3.32 23.68
N THR A 105 17.85 -2.97 23.29
CA THR A 105 16.81 -2.42 24.17
C THR A 105 15.85 -3.48 24.68
N ILE A 106 15.94 -4.71 24.14
CA ILE A 106 15.09 -5.82 24.54
C ILE A 106 15.23 -6.18 26.01
N ASP A 107 16.48 -6.17 26.54
CA ASP A 107 16.77 -6.48 27.94
C ASP A 107 16.15 -5.45 28.88
N ILE A 108 16.14 -4.17 28.48
CA ILE A 108 15.52 -3.07 29.23
C ILE A 108 13.99 -3.23 29.21
N LEU A 109 13.42 -3.69 28.11
CA LEU A 109 11.97 -3.93 27.99
C LEU A 109 11.51 -5.12 28.84
N ILE A 110 12.32 -6.18 28.90
CA ILE A 110 12.00 -7.40 29.65
C ILE A 110 12.24 -7.20 31.16
N SER A 111 13.19 -6.36 31.56
CA SER A 111 13.46 -6.03 32.98
C SER A 111 12.41 -5.12 33.61
N ASN A 112 11.58 -4.45 32.81
CA ASN A 112 10.44 -3.70 33.32
C ASN A 112 9.34 -4.65 33.85
N PRO A 113 8.63 -4.27 34.93
CA PRO A 113 7.55 -5.07 35.52
C PRO A 113 6.28 -5.04 34.66
N ILE A 114 6.41 -5.33 33.36
CA ILE A 114 5.31 -5.38 32.41
C ILE A 114 5.08 -6.84 31.99
N LYS A 115 3.82 -7.27 31.99
CA LYS A 115 3.48 -8.61 31.52
C LYS A 115 3.89 -8.76 30.05
N ARG A 116 4.53 -9.88 29.69
CA ARG A 116 4.95 -10.17 28.30
C ARG A 116 3.78 -10.07 27.29
N SER A 117 2.58 -10.50 27.70
CA SER A 117 1.36 -10.36 26.89
C SER A 117 1.03 -8.89 26.59
N THR A 118 1.15 -8.01 27.56
CA THR A 118 0.90 -6.57 27.37
C THR A 118 1.91 -5.95 26.40
N LEU A 119 3.17 -6.36 26.44
CA LEU A 119 4.21 -5.91 25.53
C LEU A 119 3.86 -6.32 24.07
N ILE A 120 3.52 -7.59 23.87
CA ILE A 120 3.16 -8.11 22.54
C ILE A 120 1.91 -7.41 22.00
N ILE A 121 0.87 -7.27 22.81
CA ILE A 121 -0.38 -6.62 22.40
C ILE A 121 -0.13 -5.16 22.01
N GLN A 122 0.64 -4.40 22.80
CA GLN A 122 0.91 -2.99 22.47
C GLN A 122 1.73 -2.83 21.20
N LYS A 123 2.69 -3.71 20.96
CA LYS A 123 3.47 -3.71 19.71
C LYS A 123 2.62 -4.12 18.51
N PHE A 124 1.77 -5.12 18.66
CA PHE A 124 0.84 -5.54 17.61
C PHE A 124 -0.16 -4.42 17.27
N LEU A 125 -0.75 -3.76 18.27
CA LEU A 125 -1.63 -2.61 18.05
C LEU A 125 -0.90 -1.45 17.35
N ALA A 126 0.35 -1.18 17.70
CA ALA A 126 1.15 -0.16 17.03
C ALA A 126 1.41 -0.52 15.56
N MET A 127 1.71 -1.78 15.26
CA MET A 127 1.89 -2.28 13.89
C MET A 127 0.60 -2.11 13.08
N THR A 128 -0.52 -2.58 13.61
CA THR A 128 -1.83 -2.45 12.94
C THR A 128 -2.17 -0.98 12.68
N THR A 129 -1.92 -0.10 13.64
CA THR A 129 -2.14 1.34 13.49
C THR A 129 -1.27 1.93 12.37
N LEU A 130 0.02 1.57 12.29
CA LEU A 130 0.92 2.04 11.24
C LEU A 130 0.47 1.59 9.85
N ILE A 131 0.07 0.33 9.71
CA ILE A 131 -0.47 -0.21 8.46
C ILE A 131 -1.77 0.51 8.07
N THR A 132 -2.69 0.71 9.02
CA THR A 132 -3.95 1.43 8.77
C THR A 132 -3.69 2.87 8.32
N ILE A 133 -2.76 3.58 8.96
CA ILE A 133 -2.37 4.94 8.57
C ILE A 133 -1.78 4.93 7.16
N PHE A 134 -0.90 3.99 6.85
CA PHE A 134 -0.31 3.86 5.52
C PHE A 134 -1.38 3.63 4.44
N CYS A 135 -2.31 2.70 4.67
CA CYS A 135 -3.45 2.44 3.79
C CYS A 135 -4.32 3.67 3.59
N PHE A 136 -4.63 4.38 4.68
CA PHE A 136 -5.46 5.59 4.61
C PHE A 136 -4.79 6.70 3.80
N ILE A 137 -3.48 6.89 3.96
CA ILE A 137 -2.74 7.90 3.21
C ILE A 137 -2.57 7.47 1.74
N ALA A 138 -2.34 6.19 1.46
CA ALA A 138 -2.33 5.66 0.10
C ALA A 138 -3.68 5.91 -0.61
N TRP A 139 -4.79 5.70 0.11
CA TRP A 139 -6.12 6.02 -0.39
C TRP A 139 -6.30 7.52 -0.67
N LEU A 140 -5.84 8.39 0.23
CA LEU A 140 -5.86 9.83 -0.01
C LEU A 140 -5.03 10.23 -1.23
N GLY A 141 -3.83 9.66 -1.39
CA GLY A 141 -2.98 9.88 -2.55
C GLY A 141 -3.69 9.49 -3.85
N PHE A 142 -4.31 8.32 -3.86
CA PHE A 142 -5.14 7.86 -4.97
C PHE A 142 -6.30 8.82 -5.29
N VAL A 143 -7.06 9.27 -4.28
CA VAL A 143 -8.16 10.24 -4.47
C VAL A 143 -7.69 11.55 -5.09
N LEU A 144 -6.47 12.00 -4.78
CA LEU A 144 -5.90 13.22 -5.37
C LEU A 144 -5.56 13.08 -6.86
N VAL A 145 -5.31 11.87 -7.32
CA VAL A 145 -4.95 11.58 -8.73
C VAL A 145 -6.19 11.47 -9.63
N ILE A 146 -7.34 11.09 -9.07
CA ILE A 146 -8.59 10.88 -9.81
C ILE A 146 -9.03 12.07 -10.70
N PRO A 147 -8.99 13.32 -10.23
CA PRO A 147 -9.39 14.46 -11.05
C PRO A 147 -8.54 14.59 -12.32
N VAL A 148 -7.30 14.15 -12.27
CA VAL A 148 -6.38 14.18 -13.42
C VAL A 148 -6.82 13.20 -14.51
N MET A 149 -7.40 12.07 -14.13
CA MET A 149 -7.80 10.99 -15.05
C MET A 149 -9.27 11.02 -15.46
N LYS A 150 -10.09 11.95 -14.92
CA LYS A 150 -11.54 12.06 -15.20
C LYS A 150 -12.32 10.76 -14.94
N VAL A 151 -11.95 10.01 -13.92
CA VAL A 151 -12.61 8.77 -13.51
C VAL A 151 -14.02 9.05 -13.00
N ASN A 152 -14.96 8.15 -13.28
CA ASN A 152 -16.34 8.28 -12.82
C ASN A 152 -16.45 8.03 -11.30
N LEU A 153 -17.21 8.89 -10.59
CA LEU A 153 -17.39 8.80 -9.14
C LEU A 153 -17.98 7.46 -8.66
N PHE A 154 -18.77 6.80 -9.50
CA PHE A 154 -19.34 5.50 -9.16
C PHE A 154 -18.26 4.39 -9.04
N ASN A 155 -17.28 4.40 -9.93
CA ASN A 155 -16.16 3.45 -9.91
C ASN A 155 -15.20 3.70 -8.74
N LEU A 156 -15.17 4.93 -8.23
CA LEU A 156 -14.38 5.34 -7.08
C LEU A 156 -14.73 4.55 -5.81
N ALA A 157 -16.01 4.38 -5.53
CA ALA A 157 -16.45 3.63 -4.35
C ALA A 157 -15.98 2.18 -4.40
N GLN A 158 -16.03 1.57 -5.56
CA GLN A 158 -15.57 0.19 -5.76
C GLN A 158 -14.04 0.07 -5.61
N MET A 159 -13.30 1.03 -6.14
CA MET A 159 -11.85 1.12 -5.97
C MET A 159 -11.44 1.32 -4.51
N CYS A 160 -12.17 2.14 -3.75
CA CYS A 160 -11.96 2.30 -2.31
C CYS A 160 -12.18 0.99 -1.53
N ILE A 161 -13.21 0.23 -1.91
CA ILE A 161 -13.48 -1.09 -1.31
C ILE A 161 -12.34 -2.06 -1.62
N ASN A 162 -11.86 -2.09 -2.86
CA ASN A 162 -10.73 -2.95 -3.26
C ASN A 162 -9.46 -2.62 -2.47
N LEU A 163 -9.15 -1.34 -2.29
CA LEU A 163 -8.00 -0.92 -1.48
C LEU A 163 -8.14 -1.35 -0.02
N ALA A 164 -9.33 -1.21 0.55
CA ALA A 164 -9.61 -1.65 1.93
C ALA A 164 -9.46 -3.17 2.08
N LEU A 165 -9.90 -3.95 1.08
CA LEU A 165 -9.74 -5.40 1.07
C LEU A 165 -8.26 -5.81 1.00
N ILE A 166 -7.47 -5.16 0.15
CA ILE A 166 -6.01 -5.40 0.06
C ILE A 166 -5.33 -5.09 1.40
N ALA A 167 -5.79 -4.06 2.09
CA ALA A 167 -5.23 -3.67 3.38
C ALA A 167 -5.56 -4.65 4.52
N ILE A 168 -6.68 -5.36 4.43
CA ILE A 168 -7.12 -6.36 5.42
C ILE A 168 -6.41 -7.70 5.20
N PHE A 169 -6.10 -8.04 3.95
CA PHE A 169 -5.40 -9.27 3.59
C PHE A 169 -3.93 -9.23 4.02
#